data_310ba1c8285db72b1165750cc479fee2
#
_entry.id   310ba1c8285db72b1165750cc479fee2
#
_cell.length_a   1.000
_cell.length_b   1.000
_cell.length_c   1.000
_cell.angle_alpha   90.00
_cell.angle_beta   90.00
_cell.angle_gamma   90.00
#
_symmetry.space_group_name_H-M   'P 1'
#
loop_
_entity.id
_entity.type
_entity.pdbx_description
1 polymer ?
#
loop_
_entity_poly.entity_id
_entity_poly.type
_entity_poly.pdbx_seq_one_letter_code
_entity_poly.pdbx_strand_id
1 'polypeptide(L)'
;MIQIPGSVRGRAALLVMAMSVFWTYPALSRPLVLSLDAISLDDEDPERTRIGRLVWRGGFAITAPDVKFGGLSGLSVSPDGKILSMVSDAGSWIRMHAGYDTDGNLQTLDKASIGQLRAPLGAVVAHKNGGDAESLESVPGGLAVSFEHNHRLWIYRGPPGPFANPFAARPQEILYPPILGRAHPNQGVETLVRLGDGRLVAIAEGFPLG
;
A
#
# COMPACT_ATOMS: atom_id res chain seq x y z
N MET A 1 -81.21 -12.71 12.47
CA MET A 1 -80.19 -11.72 12.17
C MET A 1 -78.90 -12.24 12.83
N ILE A 2 -78.06 -12.91 12.08
CA ILE A 2 -76.83 -13.60 12.56
C ILE A 2 -75.63 -12.81 12.10
N GLN A 3 -74.83 -12.38 13.07
CA GLN A 3 -73.64 -11.56 12.82
C GLN A 3 -72.38 -12.47 12.78
N ILE A 4 -71.60 -12.42 11.68
CA ILE A 4 -70.39 -13.21 11.48
C ILE A 4 -69.20 -12.37 11.92
N PRO A 5 -68.30 -12.85 12.77
CA PRO A 5 -67.09 -12.11 13.14
C PRO A 5 -66.02 -12.20 12.04
N GLY A 6 -65.43 -11.04 11.73
CA GLY A 6 -64.39 -10.91 10.71
C GLY A 6 -63.05 -11.52 11.12
N SER A 7 -62.45 -12.24 10.20
CA SER A 7 -61.12 -12.83 10.33
C SER A 7 -60.01 -11.77 10.23
N VAL A 8 -59.21 -11.63 11.29
CA VAL A 8 -57.97 -10.84 11.29
C VAL A 8 -56.91 -11.65 10.55
N ARG A 9 -56.58 -11.25 9.33
CA ARG A 9 -55.42 -11.79 8.60
C ARG A 9 -54.18 -11.09 9.11
N GLY A 10 -53.44 -11.74 10.01
CA GLY A 10 -52.08 -11.34 10.40
C GLY A 10 -51.15 -11.51 9.22
N ARG A 11 -50.58 -10.40 8.71
CA ARG A 11 -49.46 -10.42 7.80
C ARG A 11 -48.18 -10.65 8.61
N ALA A 12 -47.66 -11.85 8.57
CA ALA A 12 -46.33 -12.15 9.06
C ALA A 12 -45.31 -11.51 8.09
N ALA A 13 -44.66 -10.43 8.52
CA ALA A 13 -43.53 -9.86 7.81
C ALA A 13 -42.31 -10.73 8.08
N LEU A 14 -41.90 -11.49 7.07
CA LEU A 14 -40.65 -12.25 7.12
C LEU A 14 -39.48 -11.27 6.98
N LEU A 15 -38.80 -10.93 8.07
CA LEU A 15 -37.60 -10.13 8.07
C LEU A 15 -36.44 -11.02 7.62
N VAL A 16 -36.11 -10.99 6.33
CA VAL A 16 -34.91 -11.66 5.83
C VAL A 16 -33.69 -10.78 6.19
N MET A 17 -33.03 -11.11 7.28
CA MET A 17 -31.77 -10.52 7.69
C MET A 17 -30.70 -11.07 6.76
N ALA A 18 -30.33 -10.31 5.71
CA ALA A 18 -29.20 -10.64 4.88
C ALA A 18 -27.92 -10.44 5.71
N MET A 19 -27.42 -11.51 6.32
CA MET A 19 -26.07 -11.55 6.87
C MET A 19 -25.10 -11.50 5.69
N SER A 20 -24.59 -10.31 5.39
CA SER A 20 -23.43 -10.14 4.53
C SER A 20 -22.21 -10.73 5.25
N VAL A 21 -21.91 -11.98 4.96
CA VAL A 21 -20.67 -12.62 5.39
C VAL A 21 -19.54 -11.94 4.61
N PHE A 22 -18.91 -10.95 5.20
CA PHE A 22 -17.65 -10.44 4.72
C PHE A 22 -16.61 -11.56 4.88
N TRP A 23 -16.38 -12.30 3.81
CA TRP A 23 -15.26 -13.22 3.73
C TRP A 23 -13.99 -12.36 3.67
N THR A 24 -13.44 -12.03 4.83
CA THR A 24 -12.09 -11.51 4.93
C THR A 24 -11.16 -12.68 4.59
N TYR A 25 -10.74 -12.76 3.33
CA TYR A 25 -9.58 -13.59 3.03
C TYR A 25 -8.41 -13.00 3.82
N PRO A 26 -7.79 -13.77 4.73
CA PRO A 26 -6.59 -13.27 5.40
C PRO A 26 -5.61 -12.89 4.29
N ALA A 27 -5.16 -11.65 4.29
CA ALA A 27 -3.98 -11.31 3.53
C ALA A 27 -2.93 -12.33 3.97
N LEU A 28 -2.35 -13.06 3.03
CA LEU A 28 -1.28 -14.00 3.33
C LEU A 28 -0.04 -13.19 3.71
N SER A 29 -0.14 -12.47 4.82
CA SER A 29 0.97 -11.77 5.43
C SER A 29 1.64 -12.71 6.42
N ARG A 30 2.95 -12.63 6.47
CA ARG A 30 3.75 -13.33 7.47
C ARG A 30 4.71 -12.35 8.14
N PRO A 31 5.11 -12.63 9.38
CA PRO A 31 6.19 -11.88 10.01
C PRO A 31 7.44 -11.91 9.14
N LEU A 32 8.15 -10.79 9.08
CA LEU A 32 9.41 -10.63 8.38
C LEU A 32 10.50 -10.34 9.40
N VAL A 33 11.50 -11.22 9.45
CA VAL A 33 12.69 -11.00 10.28
C VAL A 33 13.66 -10.12 9.51
N LEU A 34 14.03 -8.98 10.09
CA LEU A 34 14.96 -8.01 9.50
C LEU A 34 16.33 -8.11 10.16
N SER A 35 17.37 -7.98 9.37
CA SER A 35 18.70 -7.57 9.82
C SER A 35 18.90 -6.10 9.46
N LEU A 36 19.33 -5.30 10.41
CA LEU A 36 19.48 -3.85 10.32
C LEU A 36 20.91 -3.48 10.59
N ASP A 37 21.59 -2.94 9.60
CA ASP A 37 22.93 -2.37 9.75
C ASP A 37 22.81 -0.86 9.68
N ALA A 38 23.16 -0.16 10.77
CA ALA A 38 23.12 1.30 10.80
C ALA A 38 24.12 1.87 9.76
N ILE A 39 23.67 2.87 9.01
CA ILE A 39 24.49 3.54 7.99
C ILE A 39 24.72 5.00 8.38
N SER A 40 25.88 5.54 8.00
CA SER A 40 26.19 6.96 8.06
C SER A 40 25.59 7.71 6.90
N LEU A 41 25.56 9.05 6.98
CA LEU A 41 25.21 9.91 5.84
C LEU A 41 26.31 9.91 4.77
N ASP A 42 27.54 9.72 5.20
CA ASP A 42 28.75 9.80 4.40
C ASP A 42 29.73 8.73 4.92
N ASP A 43 30.13 7.80 4.06
CA ASP A 43 31.03 6.71 4.45
C ASP A 43 32.48 7.20 4.65
N GLU A 44 32.86 8.32 4.01
CA GLU A 44 34.18 8.92 4.14
C GLU A 44 34.26 9.84 5.38
N ASP A 45 33.14 10.38 5.84
CA ASP A 45 33.01 11.21 7.06
C ASP A 45 31.79 10.76 7.86
N PRO A 46 31.90 9.68 8.66
CA PRO A 46 30.79 9.14 9.45
C PRO A 46 30.19 10.11 10.48
N GLU A 47 30.95 11.12 10.90
CA GLU A 47 30.48 12.17 11.81
C GLU A 47 29.64 13.24 11.12
N ARG A 48 29.60 13.23 9.81
CA ARG A 48 28.81 14.15 9.02
C ARG A 48 27.32 13.90 9.22
N THR A 49 26.61 14.87 9.78
CA THR A 49 25.18 14.79 10.05
C THR A 49 24.36 15.79 9.24
N ARG A 50 24.98 16.53 8.29
CA ARG A 50 24.30 17.56 7.51
C ARG A 50 24.76 17.61 6.06
N ILE A 51 23.79 17.85 5.17
CA ILE A 51 24.02 18.27 3.77
C ILE A 51 23.16 19.50 3.51
N GLY A 52 23.80 20.64 3.37
CA GLY A 52 23.12 21.92 3.21
C GLY A 52 22.18 22.21 4.38
N ARG A 53 20.88 22.30 4.11
CA ARG A 53 19.84 22.52 5.13
C ARG A 53 19.27 21.23 5.71
N LEU A 54 19.60 20.09 5.15
CA LEU A 54 19.10 18.79 5.59
C LEU A 54 19.94 18.26 6.75
N VAL A 55 19.28 17.67 7.73
CA VAL A 55 19.87 17.01 8.89
C VAL A 55 19.64 15.53 8.78
N TRP A 56 20.68 14.74 8.87
CA TRP A 56 20.61 13.29 8.95
C TRP A 56 19.95 12.86 10.26
N ARG A 57 18.97 11.99 10.15
CA ARG A 57 18.19 11.47 11.29
C ARG A 57 18.31 9.96 11.45
N GLY A 58 19.35 9.37 10.86
CA GLY A 58 19.59 7.94 10.89
C GLY A 58 19.11 7.21 9.67
N GLY A 59 19.66 6.03 9.46
CA GLY A 59 19.29 5.11 8.37
C GLY A 59 19.79 3.71 8.64
N PHE A 60 19.20 2.76 7.93
CA PHE A 60 19.59 1.35 7.98
C PHE A 60 19.71 0.77 6.59
N ALA A 61 20.77 0.02 6.36
CA ALA A 61 20.75 -1.02 5.33
C ALA A 61 19.92 -2.20 5.87
N ILE A 62 18.91 -2.61 5.12
CA ILE A 62 17.95 -3.62 5.55
C ILE A 62 18.13 -4.87 4.73
N THR A 63 18.30 -6.01 5.38
CA THR A 63 18.29 -7.33 4.73
C THR A 63 17.30 -8.26 5.41
N ALA A 64 16.82 -9.26 4.70
CA ALA A 64 15.97 -10.31 5.22
C ALA A 64 16.23 -11.63 4.49
N PRO A 65 16.12 -12.78 5.17
CA PRO A 65 16.29 -14.09 4.53
C PRO A 65 15.10 -14.49 3.63
N ASP A 66 14.04 -13.71 3.61
CA ASP A 66 12.85 -13.96 2.80
C ASP A 66 13.11 -13.66 1.33
N VAL A 67 12.96 -14.67 0.46
CA VAL A 67 13.19 -14.55 -0.99
C VAL A 67 12.24 -13.59 -1.71
N LYS A 68 11.20 -13.11 -1.03
CA LYS A 68 10.25 -12.11 -1.52
C LYS A 68 10.61 -10.69 -1.08
N PHE A 69 11.63 -10.55 -0.24
CA PHE A 69 12.13 -9.26 0.20
C PHE A 69 13.20 -8.76 -0.77
N GLY A 70 13.00 -7.56 -1.28
CA GLY A 70 13.91 -6.91 -2.23
C GLY A 70 13.15 -6.19 -3.34
N GLY A 71 13.86 -5.48 -4.21
CA GLY A 71 13.28 -4.71 -5.31
C GLY A 71 12.26 -3.67 -4.82
N LEU A 72 12.57 -2.97 -3.72
CA LEU A 72 11.68 -1.97 -3.13
C LEU A 72 11.66 -0.72 -4.00
N SER A 73 10.50 -0.37 -4.53
CA SER A 73 10.32 0.74 -5.48
C SER A 73 9.53 1.89 -4.85
N GLY A 74 8.43 1.61 -4.14
CA GLY A 74 7.58 2.63 -3.54
C GLY A 74 7.61 2.61 -2.02
N LEU A 75 7.64 3.82 -1.40
CA LEU A 75 7.59 4.02 0.05
C LEU A 75 6.52 5.06 0.41
N SER A 76 5.66 4.71 1.36
CA SER A 76 4.72 5.63 2.00
C SER A 76 4.91 5.57 3.52
N VAL A 77 4.91 6.75 4.14
CA VAL A 77 5.06 6.90 5.59
C VAL A 77 3.73 7.40 6.17
N SER A 78 3.27 6.79 7.27
CA SER A 78 2.07 7.26 7.96
C SER A 78 2.23 8.70 8.48
N PRO A 79 1.13 9.46 8.65
CA PRO A 79 1.21 10.86 9.10
C PRO A 79 1.93 11.07 10.44
N ASP A 80 1.93 10.06 11.31
CA ASP A 80 2.66 10.08 12.59
C ASP A 80 4.12 9.60 12.48
N GLY A 81 4.58 9.28 11.26
CA GLY A 81 5.92 8.79 10.97
C GLY A 81 6.20 7.34 11.38
N LYS A 82 5.24 6.67 12.02
CA LYS A 82 5.52 5.39 12.72
C LYS A 82 5.34 4.14 11.88
N ILE A 83 4.63 4.21 10.78
CA ILE A 83 4.41 3.06 9.90
C ILE A 83 5.00 3.34 8.54
N LEU A 84 5.93 2.52 8.14
CA LEU A 84 6.46 2.47 6.79
C LEU A 84 5.70 1.39 6.01
N SER A 85 5.21 1.74 4.83
CA SER A 85 4.60 0.82 3.89
C SER A 85 5.36 0.89 2.58
N MET A 86 5.73 -0.26 2.03
CA MET A 86 6.52 -0.36 0.81
C MET A 86 5.90 -1.37 -0.15
N VAL A 87 6.18 -1.18 -1.42
CA VAL A 87 5.89 -2.14 -2.48
C VAL A 87 7.17 -2.51 -3.22
N SER A 88 7.16 -3.62 -3.91
CA SER A 88 8.30 -4.10 -4.69
C SER A 88 7.91 -4.43 -6.13
N ASP A 89 8.89 -4.40 -7.02
CA ASP A 89 8.82 -4.81 -8.42
C ASP A 89 8.38 -6.29 -8.60
N ALA A 90 8.55 -7.11 -7.55
CA ALA A 90 8.09 -8.50 -7.51
C ALA A 90 6.64 -8.67 -7.05
N GLY A 91 5.88 -7.57 -6.87
CA GLY A 91 4.49 -7.59 -6.42
C GLY A 91 4.32 -7.93 -4.95
N SER A 92 5.34 -7.70 -4.13
CA SER A 92 5.25 -7.80 -2.67
C SER A 92 4.89 -6.45 -2.06
N TRP A 93 4.28 -6.49 -0.88
CA TRP A 93 4.19 -5.36 0.01
C TRP A 93 4.89 -5.67 1.33
N ILE A 94 5.51 -4.68 1.92
CA ILE A 94 6.16 -4.75 3.22
C ILE A 94 5.60 -3.63 4.10
N ARG A 95 5.35 -3.95 5.37
CA ARG A 95 5.01 -2.94 6.40
C ARG A 95 5.84 -3.18 7.63
N MET A 96 6.29 -2.10 8.25
CA MET A 96 7.06 -2.13 9.49
C MET A 96 6.81 -0.88 10.32
N HIS A 97 7.18 -0.95 11.59
CA HIS A 97 7.15 0.19 12.49
C HIS A 97 8.53 0.84 12.57
N ALA A 98 8.54 2.16 12.56
CA ALA A 98 9.73 2.96 12.82
C ALA A 98 9.66 3.53 14.25
N GLY A 99 10.73 3.34 15.00
CA GLY A 99 10.93 3.92 16.32
C GLY A 99 11.97 5.01 16.27
N TYR A 100 11.73 6.10 17.03
CA TYR A 100 12.60 7.27 17.07
C TYR A 100 12.98 7.59 18.51
N ASP A 101 14.15 8.20 18.69
CA ASP A 101 14.55 8.78 19.98
C ASP A 101 13.84 10.12 20.25
N THR A 102 14.15 10.75 21.37
CA THR A 102 13.58 12.04 21.80
C THR A 102 13.94 13.19 20.86
N ASP A 103 15.04 13.06 20.11
CA ASP A 103 15.52 14.05 19.16
C ASP A 103 14.98 13.81 17.75
N GLY A 104 14.20 12.73 17.54
CA GLY A 104 13.60 12.35 16.28
C GLY A 104 14.55 11.60 15.36
N ASN A 105 15.63 11.01 15.87
CA ASN A 105 16.50 10.15 15.08
C ASN A 105 15.92 8.72 15.01
N LEU A 106 16.01 8.11 13.86
CA LEU A 106 15.55 6.74 13.63
C LEU A 106 16.42 5.75 14.42
N GLN A 107 15.78 4.97 15.28
CA GLN A 107 16.46 4.01 16.16
C GLN A 107 16.13 2.57 15.86
N THR A 108 14.90 2.29 15.45
CA THR A 108 14.46 0.91 15.21
C THR A 108 13.54 0.82 14.00
N LEU A 109 13.59 -0.35 13.37
CA LEU A 109 12.54 -0.84 12.44
C LEU A 109 12.12 -2.20 12.95
N ASP A 110 10.87 -2.33 13.39
CA ASP A 110 10.37 -3.56 14.00
C ASP A 110 8.98 -3.95 13.49
N LYS A 111 8.44 -5.06 14.01
CA LYS A 111 7.11 -5.59 13.67
C LYS A 111 6.89 -5.67 12.16
N ALA A 112 7.94 -6.02 11.45
CA ALA A 112 7.88 -6.11 10.00
C ALA A 112 7.00 -7.29 9.56
N SER A 113 6.25 -7.06 8.51
CA SER A 113 5.43 -8.06 7.84
C SER A 113 5.54 -7.91 6.33
N ILE A 114 5.44 -9.02 5.63
CA ILE A 114 5.48 -9.11 4.18
C ILE A 114 4.29 -9.90 3.65
N GLY A 115 3.78 -9.52 2.51
CA GLY A 115 2.74 -10.26 1.79
C GLY A 115 2.76 -9.95 0.31
N GLN A 116 1.84 -10.56 -0.43
CA GLN A 116 1.71 -10.35 -1.87
C GLN A 116 0.56 -9.39 -2.16
N LEU A 117 0.77 -8.48 -3.12
CA LEU A 117 -0.28 -7.65 -3.67
C LEU A 117 -1.34 -8.53 -4.34
N ARG A 118 -2.59 -8.09 -4.31
CA ARG A 118 -3.72 -8.78 -4.94
C ARG A 118 -4.34 -7.92 -6.03
N ALA A 119 -4.79 -8.57 -7.07
CA ALA A 119 -5.62 -7.94 -8.10
C ALA A 119 -7.07 -7.73 -7.62
N PRO A 120 -7.88 -6.91 -8.31
CA PRO A 120 -9.28 -6.66 -7.96
C PRO A 120 -10.13 -7.93 -7.82
N LEU A 121 -9.87 -8.96 -8.63
CA LEU A 121 -10.55 -10.26 -8.54
C LEU A 121 -9.95 -11.20 -7.49
N GLY A 122 -8.92 -10.74 -6.74
CA GLY A 122 -8.34 -11.46 -5.61
C GLY A 122 -7.18 -12.39 -5.97
N ALA A 123 -6.81 -12.53 -7.23
CA ALA A 123 -5.60 -13.24 -7.63
C ALA A 123 -4.36 -12.56 -7.05
N VAL A 124 -3.35 -13.34 -6.67
CA VAL A 124 -2.05 -12.81 -6.28
C VAL A 124 -1.38 -12.21 -7.51
N VAL A 125 -0.88 -10.99 -7.35
CA VAL A 125 -0.08 -10.34 -8.37
C VAL A 125 1.35 -10.87 -8.21
N ALA A 126 1.73 -11.78 -9.09
CA ALA A 126 3.06 -12.40 -9.05
C ALA A 126 3.77 -12.14 -10.38
N HIS A 127 5.09 -11.96 -10.31
CA HIS A 127 6.01 -11.75 -11.43
C HIS A 127 6.03 -10.36 -12.05
N LYS A 128 7.19 -10.00 -12.62
CA LYS A 128 7.46 -8.73 -13.29
C LYS A 128 6.38 -8.31 -14.29
N ASN A 129 5.80 -9.21 -15.05
CA ASN A 129 4.80 -8.86 -16.08
C ASN A 129 3.42 -8.45 -15.53
N GLY A 130 3.17 -8.59 -14.23
CA GLY A 130 1.88 -8.23 -13.63
C GLY A 130 1.97 -7.63 -12.24
N GLY A 131 3.15 -7.70 -11.60
CA GLY A 131 3.39 -7.26 -10.24
C GLY A 131 4.35 -6.10 -10.09
N ASP A 132 4.87 -5.57 -11.19
CA ASP A 132 5.86 -4.49 -11.22
C ASP A 132 5.28 -3.20 -10.64
N ALA A 133 5.33 -3.10 -9.30
CA ALA A 133 4.80 -1.97 -8.55
C ALA A 133 5.93 -0.97 -8.32
N GLU A 134 5.75 0.28 -8.80
CA GLU A 134 6.82 1.27 -8.85
C GLU A 134 6.64 2.42 -7.86
N SER A 135 5.40 2.80 -7.56
CA SER A 135 5.18 3.90 -6.64
C SER A 135 4.04 3.61 -5.67
N LEU A 136 4.10 4.27 -4.52
CA LEU A 136 3.14 4.12 -3.43
C LEU A 136 2.83 5.48 -2.83
N GLU A 137 1.55 5.88 -2.83
CA GLU A 137 1.12 7.16 -2.25
C GLU A 137 -0.07 6.97 -1.31
N SER A 138 -0.05 7.71 -0.21
CA SER A 138 -1.15 7.73 0.76
C SER A 138 -2.35 8.52 0.21
N VAL A 139 -3.52 7.87 0.20
CA VAL A 139 -4.78 8.48 -0.21
C VAL A 139 -5.83 8.32 0.87
N PRO A 140 -6.94 9.10 0.86
CA PRO A 140 -7.99 8.94 1.85
C PRO A 140 -8.48 7.50 1.96
N GLY A 141 -8.25 6.90 3.14
CA GLY A 141 -8.68 5.53 3.46
C GLY A 141 -7.84 4.42 2.85
N GLY A 142 -6.64 4.68 2.32
CA GLY A 142 -5.82 3.63 1.74
C GLY A 142 -4.50 4.06 1.14
N LEU A 143 -3.99 3.23 0.24
CA LEU A 143 -2.75 3.43 -0.49
C LEU A 143 -2.99 3.24 -1.99
N ALA A 144 -2.54 4.20 -2.78
CA ALA A 144 -2.50 4.11 -4.24
C ALA A 144 -1.16 3.51 -4.68
N VAL A 145 -1.20 2.55 -5.60
CA VAL A 145 -0.04 1.87 -6.16
C VAL A 145 -0.07 2.01 -7.66
N SER A 146 1.03 2.44 -8.27
CA SER A 146 1.26 2.37 -9.72
C SER A 146 1.95 1.08 -10.11
N PHE A 147 1.72 0.65 -11.32
CA PHE A 147 2.32 -0.56 -11.88
C PHE A 147 2.80 -0.30 -13.30
N GLU A 148 3.93 -0.92 -13.63
CA GLU A 148 4.48 -0.99 -14.98
C GLU A 148 3.98 -2.18 -15.80
N HIS A 149 4.51 -2.34 -17.01
CA HIS A 149 4.15 -3.30 -18.05
C HIS A 149 2.69 -3.24 -18.46
N ASN A 150 1.76 -3.57 -17.60
CA ASN A 150 0.35 -3.27 -17.73
C ASN A 150 0.04 -2.05 -16.89
N HIS A 151 0.28 -0.87 -17.46
CA HIS A 151 0.18 0.41 -16.76
C HIS A 151 -1.20 0.60 -16.15
N ARG A 152 -1.25 0.71 -14.84
CA ARG A 152 -2.48 0.84 -14.06
C ARG A 152 -2.24 1.46 -12.72
N LEU A 153 -3.31 1.95 -12.12
CA LEU A 153 -3.33 2.49 -10.77
C LEU A 153 -4.38 1.75 -9.96
N TRP A 154 -4.00 1.22 -8.82
CA TRP A 154 -4.91 0.58 -7.89
C TRP A 154 -4.89 1.24 -6.53
N ILE A 155 -6.07 1.35 -5.89
CA ILE A 155 -6.18 1.79 -4.50
C ILE A 155 -6.51 0.58 -3.62
N TYR A 156 -5.65 0.31 -2.67
CA TYR A 156 -5.87 -0.66 -1.60
C TYR A 156 -6.49 0.07 -0.41
N ARG A 157 -7.73 -0.27 -0.07
CA ARG A 157 -8.46 0.28 1.08
C ARG A 157 -8.66 -0.82 2.11
N GLY A 158 -7.84 -0.79 3.16
CA GLY A 158 -7.95 -1.73 4.27
C GLY A 158 -9.16 -1.45 5.18
N PRO A 159 -9.39 -2.31 6.16
CA PRO A 159 -10.37 -2.05 7.20
C PRO A 159 -10.03 -0.75 7.94
N PRO A 160 -11.01 -0.06 8.55
CA PRO A 160 -10.74 1.13 9.33
C PRO A 160 -9.91 0.80 10.58
N GLY A 161 -9.00 1.70 10.95
CA GLY A 161 -8.20 1.59 12.17
C GLY A 161 -6.76 2.05 12.00
N PRO A 162 -6.12 2.53 13.08
CA PRO A 162 -4.79 3.12 13.03
C PRO A 162 -3.68 2.13 12.63
N PHE A 163 -3.92 0.83 12.85
CA PHE A 163 -2.97 -0.25 12.50
C PHE A 163 -3.44 -1.12 11.35
N ALA A 164 -4.55 -0.74 10.72
CA ALA A 164 -5.11 -1.51 9.61
C ALA A 164 -4.12 -1.63 8.46
N ASN A 165 -4.05 -2.81 7.88
CA ASN A 165 -3.24 -3.06 6.69
C ASN A 165 -4.08 -2.83 5.43
N PRO A 166 -3.83 -1.77 4.64
CA PRO A 166 -4.57 -1.53 3.41
C PRO A 166 -4.49 -2.69 2.42
N PHE A 167 -3.36 -3.37 2.36
CA PHE A 167 -3.14 -4.49 1.46
C PHE A 167 -3.90 -5.77 1.84
N ALA A 168 -4.56 -5.81 3.00
CA ALA A 168 -5.44 -6.92 3.38
C ALA A 168 -6.72 -6.96 2.52
N ALA A 169 -7.10 -5.85 1.89
CA ALA A 169 -8.25 -5.75 1.03
C ALA A 169 -7.90 -5.97 -0.44
N ARG A 170 -8.92 -6.29 -1.24
CA ARG A 170 -8.80 -6.24 -2.71
C ARG A 170 -8.74 -4.78 -3.14
N PRO A 171 -7.87 -4.44 -4.11
CA PRO A 171 -7.80 -3.07 -4.59
C PRO A 171 -9.01 -2.73 -5.46
N GLN A 172 -9.25 -1.44 -5.55
CA GLN A 172 -10.11 -0.83 -6.53
C GLN A 172 -9.22 -0.29 -7.66
N GLU A 173 -9.54 -0.61 -8.89
CA GLU A 173 -8.89 0.00 -10.05
C GLU A 173 -9.35 1.45 -10.21
N ILE A 174 -8.40 2.35 -10.48
CA ILE A 174 -8.69 3.73 -10.84
C ILE A 174 -8.62 3.84 -12.36
N LEU A 175 -9.54 4.64 -12.92
CA LEU A 175 -9.44 5.03 -14.32
C LEU A 175 -8.13 5.78 -14.56
N TYR A 176 -7.32 5.22 -15.40
CA TYR A 176 -5.99 5.66 -15.74
C TYR A 176 -6.07 6.54 -17.00
N PRO A 177 -5.41 7.68 -17.06
CA PRO A 177 -5.44 8.50 -18.26
C PRO A 177 -4.96 7.69 -19.47
N PRO A 178 -5.73 7.64 -20.60
CA PRO A 178 -5.39 6.76 -21.74
C PRO A 178 -3.99 7.00 -22.30
N ILE A 179 -3.45 8.20 -22.12
CA ILE A 179 -2.11 8.54 -22.59
C ILE A 179 -1.02 7.70 -21.90
N LEU A 180 -1.23 7.32 -20.64
CA LEU A 180 -0.27 6.50 -19.91
C LEU A 180 -0.15 5.08 -20.48
N GLY A 181 -1.20 4.57 -21.11
CA GLY A 181 -1.16 3.31 -21.86
C GLY A 181 -0.29 3.34 -23.12
N ARG A 182 0.22 4.53 -23.51
CA ARG A 182 1.17 4.70 -24.62
C ARG A 182 2.64 4.67 -24.18
N ALA A 183 2.90 4.70 -22.88
CA ALA A 183 4.25 4.55 -22.36
C ALA A 183 4.84 3.18 -22.75
N HIS A 184 6.16 3.13 -22.90
CA HIS A 184 6.82 1.85 -23.12
C HIS A 184 6.57 0.93 -21.92
N PRO A 185 6.42 -0.39 -22.06
CA PRO A 185 6.10 -1.30 -20.96
C PRO A 185 6.94 -1.13 -19.71
N ASN A 186 8.20 -0.77 -19.84
CA ASN A 186 9.16 -0.56 -18.74
C ASN A 186 9.47 0.92 -18.52
N GLN A 187 8.51 1.82 -18.71
CA GLN A 187 8.65 3.27 -18.52
C GLN A 187 7.32 3.82 -17.98
N GLY A 188 6.84 3.24 -16.91
CA GLY A 188 5.56 3.56 -16.29
C GLY A 188 5.61 4.76 -15.37
N VAL A 189 4.65 4.78 -14.45
CA VAL A 189 4.57 5.83 -13.43
C VAL A 189 5.45 5.47 -12.27
N GLU A 190 6.60 6.15 -12.19
CA GLU A 190 7.64 6.01 -11.16
C GLU A 190 7.33 6.81 -9.89
N THR A 191 6.53 7.86 -10.03
CA THR A 191 6.24 8.76 -8.91
C THR A 191 4.76 9.06 -8.83
N LEU A 192 4.21 8.88 -7.64
CA LEU A 192 2.87 9.34 -7.26
C LEU A 192 2.99 10.30 -6.09
N VAL A 193 2.31 11.44 -6.19
CA VAL A 193 2.22 12.41 -5.09
C VAL A 193 0.80 12.93 -4.98
N ARG A 194 0.24 12.89 -3.79
CA ARG A 194 -1.06 13.50 -3.49
C ARG A 194 -0.88 14.96 -3.09
N LEU A 195 -1.53 15.85 -3.83
CA LEU A 195 -1.59 17.26 -3.50
C LEU A 195 -2.57 17.54 -2.35
N GLY A 196 -2.41 18.71 -1.73
CA GLY A 196 -3.26 19.13 -0.62
C GLY A 196 -4.76 19.25 -0.97
N ASP A 197 -5.09 19.43 -2.25
CA ASP A 197 -6.47 19.46 -2.76
C ASP A 197 -7.03 18.07 -3.14
N GLY A 198 -6.25 17.02 -2.91
CA GLY A 198 -6.63 15.63 -3.15
C GLY A 198 -6.33 15.08 -4.54
N ARG A 199 -5.84 15.90 -5.47
CA ARG A 199 -5.38 15.43 -6.78
C ARG A 199 -4.12 14.57 -6.63
N LEU A 200 -3.98 13.58 -7.52
CA LEU A 200 -2.74 12.82 -7.68
C LEU A 200 -1.94 13.38 -8.85
N VAL A 201 -0.68 13.66 -8.62
CA VAL A 201 0.32 13.91 -9.66
C VAL A 201 1.05 12.60 -9.90
N ALA A 202 1.16 12.21 -11.16
CA ALA A 202 1.90 11.06 -11.61
C ALA A 202 3.00 11.50 -12.56
N ILE A 203 4.21 11.00 -12.37
CA ILE A 203 5.35 11.24 -13.25
C ILE A 203 5.76 9.89 -13.84
N ALA A 204 5.73 9.79 -15.16
CA ALA A 204 6.20 8.62 -15.88
C ALA A 204 7.64 8.82 -16.32
N GLU A 205 8.41 7.73 -16.39
CA GLU A 205 9.82 7.75 -16.80
C GLU A 205 10.01 8.20 -18.26
N GLY A 206 9.12 7.76 -19.15
CA GLY A 206 9.19 8.14 -20.54
C GLY A 206 7.87 8.08 -21.27
N PHE A 207 7.67 9.03 -22.18
CA PHE A 207 6.59 9.01 -23.17
C PHE A 207 7.18 9.12 -24.56
N PRO A 208 6.67 8.35 -25.56
CA PRO A 208 7.00 8.64 -26.95
C PRO A 208 6.51 10.05 -27.25
N LEU A 209 7.46 10.93 -27.57
CA LEU A 209 7.14 12.22 -28.19
C LEU A 209 6.52 11.91 -29.54
N GLY A 210 5.23 12.19 -29.69
CA GLY A 210 4.48 11.97 -30.92
C GLY A 210 4.88 12.91 -32.05
#